data_39e60be55406fd1b6f6901eb3fc984b0
#
_entry.id   39e60be55406fd1b6f6901eb3fc984b0
#
_cell.length_a   1.000
_cell.length_b   1.000
_cell.length_c   1.000
_cell.angle_alpha   90.00
_cell.angle_beta   90.00
_cell.angle_gamma   90.00
#
_symmetry.space_group_name_H-M   'P 1'
#
loop_
_entity.id
_entity.type
_entity.pdbx_description
1 polymer ?
#
loop_
_entity_poly.entity_id
_entity_poly.type
_entity_poly.pdbx_seq_one_letter_code
_entity_poly.pdbx_strand_id
1 'polypeptide(L)' 'MVDKLAELETQIGLVHEIIRHTDVKDPRMEPLREMLATMYQELIKLRPAMDKLDKPLLSDDSL' A
#
# COMPACT_ATOMS: atom_id res chain seq x y z
N MET A 1 -11.54 19.38 -3.28
CA MET A 1 -11.91 17.99 -3.53
C MET A 1 -10.79 17.08 -3.08
N VAL A 2 -11.13 16.04 -2.35
CA VAL A 2 -10.11 15.16 -1.80
C VAL A 2 -9.79 14.02 -2.77
N ASP A 3 -8.53 13.83 -3.03
CA ASP A 3 -8.09 12.73 -3.88
C ASP A 3 -8.08 11.44 -3.07
N LYS A 4 -8.89 10.48 -3.48
CA LYS A 4 -8.99 9.22 -2.75
C LYS A 4 -7.64 8.51 -2.69
N LEU A 5 -6.88 8.59 -3.75
CA LEU A 5 -5.56 7.96 -3.79
C LEU A 5 -4.62 8.59 -2.77
N ALA A 6 -4.59 9.91 -2.71
CA ALA A 6 -3.73 10.60 -1.77
C ALA A 6 -4.15 10.31 -0.34
N GLU A 7 -5.46 10.25 -0.12
CA GLU A 7 -5.98 9.94 1.21
C GLU A 7 -5.54 8.55 1.65
N LEU A 8 -5.66 7.59 0.73
CA LEU A 8 -5.27 6.22 1.03
C LEU A 8 -3.78 6.12 1.33
N GLU A 9 -2.97 6.81 0.55
CA GLU A 9 -1.53 6.82 0.79
C GLU A 9 -1.19 7.41 2.15
N THR A 10 -1.91 8.45 2.54
CA THR A 10 -1.70 9.05 3.85
C THR A 10 -2.04 8.05 4.95
N GLN A 11 -3.15 7.35 4.80
CA GLN A 11 -3.56 6.36 5.79
C GLN A 11 -2.55 5.23 5.89
N ILE A 12 -2.03 4.78 4.76
CA ILE A 12 -1.00 3.75 4.76
C ILE A 12 0.22 4.21 5.54
N GLY A 13 0.62 5.45 5.32
CA GLY A 13 1.75 6.01 6.05
C GLY A 13 1.51 6.03 7.56
N LEU A 14 0.29 6.40 7.96
CA LEU A 14 -0.04 6.44 9.38
C LEU A 14 0.00 5.05 10.00
N VAL A 15 -0.51 4.05 9.30
CA VAL A 15 -0.48 2.69 9.81
C VAL A 15 0.95 2.20 9.91
N HIS A 16 1.78 2.53 8.94
CA HIS A 16 3.20 2.19 8.99
C HIS A 16 3.86 2.79 10.22
N GLU A 17 3.54 4.04 10.53
CA GLU A 17 4.10 4.67 11.71
C GLU A 17 3.69 3.93 12.98
N ILE A 18 2.44 3.55 13.06
CA ILE A 18 1.96 2.82 14.23
C ILE A 18 2.70 1.48 14.36
N ILE A 19 2.87 0.79 13.25
CA ILE A 19 3.55 -0.49 13.25
C ILE A 19 5.00 -0.34 13.70
N ARG A 20 5.66 0.72 13.25
CA ARG A 20 7.05 0.95 13.62
C ARG A 20 7.22 1.16 15.12
N HIS A 21 6.22 1.74 15.76
CA HIS A 21 6.27 2.00 17.19
C HIS A 21 5.62 0.90 18.01
N THR A 22 5.18 -0.16 17.36
CA THR A 22 4.53 -1.27 18.04
C THR A 22 5.50 -2.45 18.11
N ASP A 23 5.53 -3.10 19.25
CA ASP A 23 6.40 -4.26 19.43
C ASP A 23 5.93 -5.38 18.52
N VAL A 24 6.90 -6.08 17.91
CA VAL A 24 6.56 -7.19 17.01
C VAL A 24 5.79 -8.28 17.73
N LYS A 25 5.95 -8.38 19.03
CA LYS A 25 5.24 -9.37 19.82
C LYS A 25 3.89 -8.89 20.31
N ASP A 26 3.55 -7.65 20.04
CA ASP A 26 2.28 -7.09 20.47
C ASP A 26 1.14 -7.74 19.70
N PRO A 27 0.10 -8.20 20.41
CA PRO A 27 -1.05 -8.82 19.71
C PRO A 27 -1.77 -7.86 18.78
N ARG A 28 -1.58 -6.55 18.95
CA ARG A 28 -2.19 -5.59 18.05
C ARG A 28 -1.53 -5.59 16.69
N MET A 29 -0.34 -6.16 16.58
CA MET A 29 0.38 -6.16 15.32
C MET A 29 -0.39 -6.88 14.22
N GLU A 30 -1.05 -7.99 14.53
CA GLU A 30 -1.78 -8.74 13.54
C GLU A 30 -2.89 -7.94 12.86
N PRO A 31 -3.82 -7.33 13.61
CA PRO A 31 -4.86 -6.53 12.96
C PRO A 31 -4.29 -5.34 12.21
N LEU A 32 -3.19 -4.78 12.69
CA LEU A 32 -2.56 -3.67 11.99
C LEU A 32 -2.03 -4.11 10.64
N ARG A 33 -1.40 -5.27 10.59
CA ARG A 33 -0.86 -5.78 9.34
C ARG A 33 -1.97 -6.13 8.36
N GLU A 34 -3.07 -6.68 8.85
CA GLU A 34 -4.20 -6.97 7.99
C GLU A 34 -4.80 -5.70 7.42
N MET A 35 -4.92 -4.69 8.24
CA MET A 35 -5.43 -3.41 7.78
C MET A 35 -4.53 -2.84 6.70
N LEU A 36 -3.22 -2.93 6.89
CA LEU A 36 -2.28 -2.44 5.92
C LEU A 36 -2.39 -3.20 4.60
N ALA A 37 -2.52 -4.52 4.67
CA ALA A 37 -2.67 -5.33 3.47
C ALA A 37 -3.92 -4.95 2.70
N THR A 38 -5.02 -4.69 3.40
CA THR A 38 -6.25 -4.29 2.76
C THR A 38 -6.07 -2.94 2.06
N MET A 39 -5.37 -2.03 2.70
CA MET A 39 -5.12 -0.72 2.12
C MET A 39 -4.28 -0.83 0.85
N TYR A 40 -3.29 -1.69 0.86
CA TYR A 40 -2.46 -1.90 -0.33
C TYR A 40 -3.28 -2.48 -1.48
N GLN A 41 -4.19 -3.40 -1.18
CA GLN A 41 -5.06 -3.95 -2.21
C GLN A 41 -5.95 -2.87 -2.81
N GLU A 42 -6.46 -1.98 -1.96
CA GLU A 42 -7.25 -0.87 -2.46
C GLU A 42 -6.42 0.04 -3.35
N LEU A 43 -5.19 0.27 -2.94
CA LEU A 43 -4.29 1.11 -3.72
C LEU A 43 -4.06 0.52 -5.11
N ILE A 44 -3.82 -0.77 -5.17
CA ILE A 44 -3.61 -1.45 -6.44
C ILE A 44 -4.82 -1.32 -7.33
N LYS A 45 -6.01 -1.44 -6.76
CA LYS A 45 -7.23 -1.31 -7.53
C LYS A 45 -7.39 0.08 -8.11
N LEU A 46 -6.91 1.08 -7.41
CA LEU A 46 -7.03 2.46 -7.87
C LEU A 46 -6.00 2.82 -8.93
N ARG A 47 -5.00 1.96 -9.15
CA ARG A 47 -3.93 2.26 -10.09
C ARG A 47 -3.67 1.13 -11.08
N PRO A 48 -4.72 0.52 -11.64
CA PRO A 48 -4.48 -0.59 -12.57
C PRO A 48 -3.84 -0.13 -13.88
N ALA A 49 -4.17 1.06 -14.32
CA ALA A 49 -3.63 1.57 -15.58
C ALA A 49 -2.12 1.79 -15.48
N MET A 50 -1.68 2.26 -14.33
CA MET A 50 -0.25 2.50 -14.14
C MET A 50 0.53 1.20 -14.13
N ASP A 51 -0.07 0.17 -13.56
CA ASP A 51 0.56 -1.15 -13.55
C ASP A 51 0.78 -1.64 -14.96
N LYS A 52 -0.21 -1.44 -15.81
CA LYS A 52 -0.10 -1.90 -17.21
C LYS A 52 1.01 -1.18 -17.93
N LEU A 53 1.18 0.08 -17.64
CA LEU A 53 2.22 0.86 -18.31
C LEU A 53 3.61 0.39 -17.89
N ASP A 54 3.75 0.08 -16.61
CA ASP A 54 5.04 -0.34 -16.08
C ASP A 54 5.48 -1.68 -16.66
N LYS A 55 4.55 -2.60 -16.75
CA LYS A 55 4.89 -3.94 -17.20
C LYS A 55 5.57 -3.98 -18.56
N PRO A 56 5.01 -3.34 -19.58
CA PRO A 56 5.66 -3.37 -20.88
C PRO A 56 7.07 -2.84 -20.86
N LEU A 57 7.28 -1.79 -20.09
CA LEU A 57 8.62 -1.21 -20.00
C LEU A 57 9.60 -2.17 -19.37
N LEU A 58 9.16 -2.84 -18.33
CA LEU A 58 10.03 -3.80 -17.67
C LEU A 58 10.36 -4.96 -18.59
N SER A 59 9.38 -5.39 -19.36
CA SER A 59 9.60 -6.49 -20.27
C SER A 59 10.68 -6.13 -21.28
N ASP A 60 10.63 -4.93 -21.78
CA ASP A 60 11.62 -4.48 -22.75
C ASP A 60 13.00 -4.46 -22.14
N ASP A 61 13.08 -4.00 -20.92
CA ASP A 61 14.36 -3.89 -20.24
C ASP A 61 15.00 -5.25 -20.05
N SER A 62 14.19 -6.27 -19.85
CA SER A 62 14.75 -7.59 -19.60
C SER A 62 15.47 -8.13 -20.83
N LEU A 63 15.21 -7.57 -21.96
CA LEU A 63 15.93 -7.95 -23.17
C LEU A 63 17.34 -7.42 -23.14
#